data_9aa3388ea144a0ac2e57f43604bb3f16
#
_entry.id   9aa3388ea144a0ac2e57f43604bb3f16
#
_cell.length_a   1.000
_cell.length_b   1.000
_cell.length_c   1.000
_cell.angle_alpha   90.00
_cell.angle_beta   90.00
_cell.angle_gamma   90.00
#
_symmetry.space_group_name_H-M   'P 1'
#
loop_
_entity.id
_entity.type
_entity.pdbx_description
1 polymer ?
#
loop_
_entity_poly.entity_id
_entity_poly.type
_entity_poly.pdbx_seq_one_letter_code
_entity_poly.pdbx_strand_id
1 'polypeptide(L)'
;MTSENTNKQALPSEQGPATMIEATDMTHKITKKIVSYKVLTKDDAEPVKQEQVQPSLESMNENLARPEVLLGSTYKIKTPQSEHALYITINDIILNQGTSFEERRPYEIFINSKNMEHFQWVLALTRLISAVFRKGGDACFLVEEMKAVFDPHGGYFKKGGVFMPSLVAEIGYAIESHMKHIGMIKPEKMTDHQKKFLEEKRKEFEAQHGESEGQAFPEKAVLCNKCSTKAMVLMDGCMTCLNCGESKCG
;
A
#
# COMPACT_ATOMS: atom_id res chain seq x y z
N MET A 1 -73.36 10.43 -1.03
CA MET A 1 -73.52 11.15 0.23
C MET A 1 -72.10 11.32 0.75
N THR A 2 -71.49 12.48 0.47
CA THR A 2 -71.11 13.56 1.40
C THR A 2 -70.08 13.09 2.39
N SER A 3 -68.92 13.70 2.59
CA SER A 3 -68.47 15.08 2.36
C SER A 3 -66.95 15.15 2.60
N GLU A 4 -66.36 16.09 1.92
CA GLU A 4 -65.01 16.68 2.10
C GLU A 4 -64.68 17.00 3.55
N ASN A 5 -63.40 16.89 3.90
CA ASN A 5 -62.82 17.93 4.75
C ASN A 5 -61.32 18.09 4.48
N THR A 6 -61.01 19.16 3.80
CA THR A 6 -59.71 19.80 3.60
C THR A 6 -59.22 20.40 4.91
N ASN A 7 -58.03 20.09 5.35
CA ASN A 7 -57.34 20.92 6.34
C ASN A 7 -55.93 21.32 5.78
N LYS A 8 -55.91 22.54 5.22
CA LYS A 8 -54.69 23.28 4.91
C LYS A 8 -54.12 23.81 6.21
N GLN A 9 -52.98 23.35 6.63
CA GLN A 9 -52.15 24.08 7.57
C GLN A 9 -50.94 24.69 6.83
N ALA A 10 -50.91 26.01 6.82
CA ALA A 10 -49.81 26.84 6.30
C ALA A 10 -48.59 26.77 7.22
N LEU A 11 -47.44 26.54 6.63
CA LEU A 11 -46.12 26.69 7.28
C LEU A 11 -45.70 28.16 7.19
N PRO A 12 -45.10 28.72 8.24
CA PRO A 12 -44.57 30.09 8.21
C PRO A 12 -43.26 30.16 7.43
N SER A 13 -43.17 31.17 6.61
CA SER A 13 -41.94 31.58 5.88
C SER A 13 -40.95 32.21 6.84
N GLU A 14 -39.86 31.52 7.14
CA GLU A 14 -38.68 32.17 7.71
C GLU A 14 -37.69 32.52 6.58
N GLN A 15 -37.64 33.81 6.29
CA GLN A 15 -36.59 34.41 5.45
C GLN A 15 -35.33 34.60 6.32
N GLY A 16 -34.34 33.71 6.16
CA GLY A 16 -32.97 33.95 6.63
C GLY A 16 -32.22 34.82 5.63
N PRO A 17 -31.29 35.68 6.08
CA PRO A 17 -30.59 36.61 5.22
C PRO A 17 -29.68 35.88 4.24
N ALA A 18 -29.86 36.20 2.96
CA ALA A 18 -28.95 35.77 1.89
C ALA A 18 -27.57 36.39 2.11
N THR A 19 -26.60 35.61 2.48
CA THR A 19 -25.19 36.02 2.49
C THR A 19 -24.75 36.15 1.03
N MET A 20 -24.65 37.40 0.54
CA MET A 20 -24.02 37.71 -0.73
C MET A 20 -22.54 37.28 -0.63
N ILE A 21 -22.17 36.27 -1.37
CA ILE A 21 -20.77 35.97 -1.64
C ILE A 21 -20.32 37.07 -2.61
N GLU A 22 -19.57 38.03 -2.11
CA GLU A 22 -18.85 38.99 -2.96
C GLU A 22 -17.88 38.21 -3.85
N ALA A 23 -18.18 38.23 -5.15
CA ALA A 23 -17.22 37.81 -6.17
C ALA A 23 -16.07 38.81 -6.12
N THR A 24 -14.95 38.41 -5.55
CA THR A 24 -13.70 39.15 -5.63
C THR A 24 -13.30 39.23 -7.09
N ASP A 25 -13.54 40.39 -7.69
CA ASP A 25 -13.10 40.73 -9.04
C ASP A 25 -11.57 40.75 -9.06
N MET A 26 -10.99 39.67 -9.58
CA MET A 26 -9.53 39.55 -9.78
C MET A 26 -9.08 40.26 -11.06
N THR A 27 -9.53 41.50 -11.25
CA THR A 27 -9.01 42.34 -12.32
C THR A 27 -7.62 42.88 -11.95
N HIS A 28 -6.60 42.38 -12.61
CA HIS A 28 -5.24 42.92 -12.52
C HIS A 28 -5.20 44.28 -13.22
N LYS A 29 -5.15 45.36 -12.42
CA LYS A 29 -5.00 46.73 -12.94
C LYS A 29 -3.56 46.95 -13.39
N ILE A 30 -3.33 47.03 -14.70
CA ILE A 30 -2.03 47.39 -15.27
C ILE A 30 -1.80 48.86 -15.08
N THR A 31 -0.85 49.23 -14.20
CA THR A 31 -0.52 50.64 -13.86
C THR A 31 0.65 51.19 -14.69
N LYS A 32 1.34 50.34 -15.48
CA LYS A 32 2.45 50.78 -16.34
C LYS A 32 1.95 51.32 -17.67
N LYS A 33 2.49 52.48 -18.11
CA LYS A 33 2.20 53.02 -19.44
C LYS A 33 2.71 52.06 -20.52
N ILE A 34 1.88 51.86 -21.56
CA ILE A 34 2.32 51.18 -22.78
C ILE A 34 3.31 52.08 -23.47
N VAL A 35 4.57 51.64 -23.60
CA VAL A 35 5.66 52.43 -24.19
C VAL A 35 5.75 52.25 -25.70
N SER A 36 5.31 51.09 -26.20
CA SER A 36 5.23 50.82 -27.64
C SER A 36 4.27 49.69 -27.90
N TYR A 37 3.71 49.62 -29.09
CA TYR A 37 3.00 48.46 -29.60
C TYR A 37 3.39 48.19 -31.06
N LYS A 38 3.43 46.93 -31.48
CA LYS A 38 3.63 46.51 -32.85
C LYS A 38 2.44 45.61 -33.24
N VAL A 39 1.81 45.95 -34.32
CA VAL A 39 0.76 45.09 -34.92
C VAL A 39 1.49 43.99 -35.69
N LEU A 40 1.38 42.75 -35.23
CA LEU A 40 1.89 41.59 -35.94
C LEU A 40 0.95 41.25 -37.08
N THR A 41 1.43 41.35 -38.29
CA THR A 41 0.75 40.82 -39.48
C THR A 41 1.12 39.35 -39.70
N LYS A 42 0.32 38.61 -40.49
CA LYS A 42 0.56 37.18 -40.69
C LYS A 42 1.93 36.83 -41.27
N ASP A 43 2.59 37.80 -41.89
CA ASP A 43 3.90 37.65 -42.52
C ASP A 43 5.08 37.92 -41.52
N ASP A 44 4.80 38.49 -40.37
CA ASP A 44 5.77 38.74 -39.27
C ASP A 44 5.83 37.58 -38.26
N ALA A 45 5.17 36.49 -38.53
CA ALA A 45 5.26 35.30 -37.66
C ALA A 45 6.66 34.68 -37.82
N GLU A 46 7.60 35.14 -36.99
CA GLU A 46 8.80 34.33 -36.73
C GLU A 46 8.34 32.93 -36.36
N PRO A 47 9.05 31.86 -36.81
CA PRO A 47 8.71 30.51 -36.40
C PRO A 47 8.67 30.49 -34.89
N VAL A 48 7.50 30.27 -34.35
CA VAL A 48 7.29 30.05 -32.90
C VAL A 48 8.34 29.00 -32.53
N LYS A 49 9.37 29.44 -31.79
CA LYS A 49 10.26 28.49 -31.13
C LYS A 49 9.30 27.54 -30.41
N GLN A 50 9.22 26.31 -30.88
CA GLN A 50 8.58 25.25 -30.14
C GLN A 50 9.24 25.29 -28.77
N GLU A 51 8.59 25.89 -27.80
CA GLU A 51 8.90 25.63 -26.41
C GLU A 51 8.94 24.10 -26.34
N GLN A 52 10.11 23.59 -26.06
CA GLN A 52 10.26 22.17 -25.76
C GLN A 52 9.31 21.98 -24.57
N VAL A 53 8.13 21.43 -24.86
CA VAL A 53 7.20 20.96 -23.83
C VAL A 53 8.04 19.97 -23.03
N GLN A 54 8.54 20.42 -21.88
CA GLN A 54 9.19 19.51 -20.95
C GLN A 54 8.15 18.43 -20.70
N PRO A 55 8.46 17.18 -20.96
CA PRO A 55 7.49 16.13 -20.79
C PRO A 55 6.97 16.25 -19.35
N SER A 56 5.69 16.53 -19.19
CA SER A 56 5.05 16.57 -17.91
C SER A 56 5.23 15.19 -17.28
N LEU A 57 5.91 15.14 -16.12
CA LEU A 57 6.13 13.89 -15.41
C LEU A 57 4.78 13.22 -15.15
N GLU A 58 4.65 12.01 -15.62
CA GLU A 58 3.47 11.20 -15.38
C GLU A 58 3.47 10.75 -13.90
N SER A 59 2.36 10.98 -13.22
CA SER A 59 2.11 10.48 -11.88
C SER A 59 0.99 9.46 -11.91
N MET A 60 1.05 8.49 -10.99
CA MET A 60 -0.01 7.49 -10.85
C MET A 60 -1.33 8.18 -10.52
N ASN A 61 -2.35 7.94 -11.33
CA ASN A 61 -3.69 8.45 -11.13
C ASN A 61 -4.72 7.52 -11.80
N GLU A 62 -5.99 7.66 -11.43
CA GLU A 62 -7.08 6.79 -11.88
C GLU A 62 -7.39 6.88 -13.39
N ASN A 63 -6.99 7.98 -14.05
CA ASN A 63 -7.21 8.19 -15.48
C ASN A 63 -6.09 7.61 -16.35
N LEU A 64 -5.04 7.09 -15.73
CA LEU A 64 -3.92 6.50 -16.44
C LEU A 64 -4.37 5.23 -17.18
N ALA A 65 -4.26 5.26 -18.51
CA ALA A 65 -4.66 4.12 -19.33
C ALA A 65 -3.79 2.90 -19.02
N ARG A 66 -4.42 1.73 -18.93
CA ARG A 66 -3.69 0.48 -18.74
C ARG A 66 -2.88 0.14 -19.99
N PRO A 67 -1.56 -0.02 -19.91
CA PRO A 67 -0.75 -0.52 -21.02
C PRO A 67 -1.16 -1.94 -21.42
N GLU A 68 -0.90 -2.30 -22.68
CA GLU A 68 -1.16 -3.67 -23.16
C GLU A 68 -0.32 -4.71 -22.42
N VAL A 69 0.93 -4.37 -22.10
CA VAL A 69 1.88 -5.22 -21.38
C VAL A 69 2.29 -4.56 -20.07
N LEU A 70 2.22 -5.33 -18.97
CA LEU A 70 2.68 -4.93 -17.64
C LEU A 70 3.72 -5.94 -17.16
N LEU A 71 4.70 -5.46 -16.39
CA LEU A 71 5.61 -6.34 -15.68
C LEU A 71 4.92 -6.85 -14.42
N GLY A 72 5.12 -8.12 -14.07
CA GLY A 72 4.47 -8.67 -12.89
C GLY A 72 5.22 -9.79 -12.21
N SER A 73 4.83 -10.07 -10.98
CA SER A 73 5.35 -11.17 -10.18
C SER A 73 4.20 -12.00 -9.64
N THR A 74 4.35 -13.33 -9.66
CA THR A 74 3.35 -14.24 -9.10
C THR A 74 3.90 -14.91 -7.84
N TYR A 75 3.18 -14.76 -6.74
CA TYR A 75 3.49 -15.32 -5.42
C TYR A 75 2.60 -16.51 -5.16
N LYS A 76 3.20 -17.64 -4.73
CA LYS A 76 2.47 -18.83 -4.31
C LYS A 76 2.34 -18.84 -2.80
N ILE A 77 1.11 -18.82 -2.31
CA ILE A 77 0.77 -18.97 -0.89
C ILE A 77 0.17 -20.36 -0.68
N LYS A 78 0.71 -21.10 0.28
CA LYS A 78 0.17 -22.39 0.73
C LYS A 78 -0.09 -22.31 2.21
N THR A 79 -1.36 -22.18 2.58
CA THR A 79 -1.79 -22.18 3.97
C THR A 79 -2.01 -23.59 4.49
N PRO A 80 -1.82 -23.84 5.79
CA PRO A 80 -2.18 -25.12 6.40
C PRO A 80 -3.70 -25.39 6.39
N GLN A 81 -4.50 -24.34 6.30
CA GLN A 81 -5.97 -24.38 6.35
C GLN A 81 -6.62 -24.75 5.01
N SER A 82 -5.86 -24.75 3.90
CA SER A 82 -6.39 -25.06 2.58
C SER A 82 -5.54 -26.11 1.87
N GLU A 83 -6.21 -27.09 1.23
CA GLU A 83 -5.52 -28.08 0.38
C GLU A 83 -4.94 -27.42 -0.89
N HIS A 84 -5.53 -26.32 -1.34
CA HIS A 84 -5.14 -25.62 -2.54
C HIS A 84 -4.29 -24.37 -2.24
N ALA A 85 -3.29 -24.15 -3.07
CA ALA A 85 -2.51 -22.92 -3.00
C ALA A 85 -3.25 -21.74 -3.64
N LEU A 86 -3.02 -20.54 -3.10
CA LEU A 86 -3.36 -19.29 -3.75
C LEU A 86 -2.17 -18.81 -4.57
N TYR A 87 -2.46 -18.23 -5.72
CA TYR A 87 -1.50 -17.57 -6.57
C TYR A 87 -1.88 -16.09 -6.68
N ILE A 88 -1.03 -15.21 -6.14
CA ILE A 88 -1.21 -13.77 -6.16
C ILE A 88 -0.31 -13.22 -7.25
N THR A 89 -0.90 -12.64 -8.28
CA THR A 89 -0.18 -11.96 -9.35
C THR A 89 -0.34 -10.45 -9.17
N ILE A 90 0.77 -9.74 -9.03
CA ILE A 90 0.81 -8.28 -8.94
C ILE A 90 1.53 -7.79 -10.18
N ASN A 91 0.87 -6.95 -10.97
CA ASN A 91 1.41 -6.34 -12.16
C ASN A 91 1.71 -4.86 -11.89
N ASP A 92 2.86 -4.42 -12.37
CA ASP A 92 3.39 -3.08 -12.15
C ASP A 92 3.40 -2.27 -13.43
N ILE A 93 3.20 -0.99 -13.29
CA ILE A 93 3.45 0.01 -14.32
C ILE A 93 4.78 0.71 -14.03
N ILE A 94 5.50 1.06 -15.10
CA ILE A 94 6.69 1.88 -15.01
C ILE A 94 6.32 3.27 -15.53
N LEU A 95 6.35 4.25 -14.64
CA LEU A 95 6.13 5.66 -14.94
C LEU A 95 7.43 6.32 -15.34
N ASN A 96 7.39 7.28 -16.28
CA ASN A 96 8.53 8.08 -16.72
C ASN A 96 9.74 7.22 -17.18
N GLN A 97 9.47 6.13 -17.88
CA GLN A 97 10.48 5.16 -18.30
C GLN A 97 11.64 5.84 -19.04
N GLY A 98 12.88 5.47 -18.64
CA GLY A 98 14.11 5.98 -19.25
C GLY A 98 14.50 7.39 -18.80
N THR A 99 13.83 7.96 -17.81
CA THR A 99 14.19 9.25 -17.20
C THR A 99 14.80 9.06 -15.81
N SER A 100 15.36 10.14 -15.25
CA SER A 100 15.82 10.15 -13.85
C SER A 100 14.69 10.05 -12.81
N PHE A 101 13.45 10.13 -13.27
CA PHE A 101 12.23 10.04 -12.46
C PHE A 101 11.44 8.73 -12.73
N GLU A 102 12.13 7.73 -13.26
CA GLU A 102 11.52 6.42 -13.46
C GLU A 102 11.06 5.84 -12.11
N GLU A 103 9.79 5.48 -12.04
CA GLU A 103 9.18 4.91 -10.84
C GLU A 103 8.36 3.67 -11.22
N ARG A 104 8.63 2.55 -10.56
CA ARG A 104 7.85 1.31 -10.70
C ARG A 104 6.79 1.25 -9.59
N ARG A 105 5.52 1.09 -9.97
CA ARG A 105 4.40 1.07 -9.04
C ARG A 105 3.45 -0.09 -9.33
N PRO A 106 2.85 -0.72 -8.30
CA PRO A 106 1.83 -1.73 -8.52
C PRO A 106 0.60 -1.08 -9.16
N TYR A 107 0.03 -1.75 -10.15
CA TYR A 107 -1.12 -1.27 -10.92
C TYR A 107 -2.36 -2.12 -10.70
N GLU A 108 -2.20 -3.44 -10.67
CA GLU A 108 -3.30 -4.38 -10.50
C GLU A 108 -2.86 -5.65 -9.78
N ILE A 109 -3.81 -6.30 -9.11
CA ILE A 109 -3.59 -7.56 -8.42
C ILE A 109 -4.66 -8.56 -8.80
N PHE A 110 -4.27 -9.82 -8.97
CA PHE A 110 -5.15 -10.95 -9.19
C PHE A 110 -4.85 -12.06 -8.20
N ILE A 111 -5.88 -12.71 -7.71
CA ILE A 111 -5.74 -13.87 -6.82
C ILE A 111 -6.48 -15.04 -7.45
N ASN A 112 -5.75 -16.10 -7.75
CA ASN A 112 -6.26 -17.33 -8.34
C ASN A 112 -6.09 -18.49 -7.38
N SER A 113 -7.12 -19.31 -7.21
CA SER A 113 -7.09 -20.55 -6.46
C SER A 113 -8.03 -21.58 -7.07
N LYS A 114 -7.76 -22.85 -6.83
CA LYS A 114 -8.73 -23.92 -7.11
C LYS A 114 -9.84 -23.98 -6.07
N ASN A 115 -9.62 -23.40 -4.89
CA ASN A 115 -10.67 -23.28 -3.89
C ASN A 115 -11.63 -22.14 -4.28
N MET A 116 -12.88 -22.50 -4.57
CA MET A 116 -13.94 -21.55 -4.94
C MET A 116 -14.71 -21.00 -3.74
N GLU A 117 -14.38 -21.49 -2.55
CA GLU A 117 -14.96 -20.99 -1.31
C GLU A 117 -14.58 -19.49 -1.13
N HIS A 118 -15.58 -18.67 -0.87
CA HIS A 118 -15.42 -17.21 -0.75
C HIS A 118 -14.87 -16.48 -2.00
N PHE A 119 -14.88 -17.11 -3.17
CA PHE A 119 -14.31 -16.56 -4.41
C PHE A 119 -14.80 -15.13 -4.72
N GLN A 120 -16.10 -14.86 -4.54
CA GLN A 120 -16.67 -13.52 -4.76
C GLN A 120 -16.05 -12.44 -3.84
N TRP A 121 -15.74 -12.78 -2.59
CA TRP A 121 -15.08 -11.87 -1.66
C TRP A 121 -13.62 -11.63 -2.04
N VAL A 122 -12.94 -12.67 -2.44
CA VAL A 122 -11.56 -12.58 -2.97
C VAL A 122 -11.54 -11.69 -4.21
N LEU A 123 -12.48 -11.88 -5.13
CA LEU A 123 -12.57 -11.05 -6.34
C LEU A 123 -12.89 -9.59 -6.00
N ALA A 124 -13.80 -9.33 -5.08
CA ALA A 124 -14.10 -7.97 -4.61
C ALA A 124 -12.87 -7.31 -3.99
N LEU A 125 -12.14 -8.04 -3.14
CA LEU A 125 -10.91 -7.56 -2.51
C LEU A 125 -9.84 -7.19 -3.55
N THR A 126 -9.59 -8.04 -4.55
CA THR A 126 -8.61 -7.75 -5.61
C THR A 126 -8.97 -6.51 -6.42
N ARG A 127 -10.26 -6.29 -6.70
CA ARG A 127 -10.74 -5.10 -7.38
C ARG A 127 -10.52 -3.83 -6.55
N LEU A 128 -10.81 -3.88 -5.25
CA LEU A 128 -10.59 -2.76 -4.34
C LEU A 128 -9.10 -2.42 -4.20
N ILE A 129 -8.25 -3.43 -4.00
CA ILE A 129 -6.80 -3.23 -3.94
C ILE A 129 -6.27 -2.61 -5.24
N SER A 130 -6.69 -3.13 -6.39
CA SER A 130 -6.30 -2.59 -7.70
C SER A 130 -6.77 -1.15 -7.88
N ALA A 131 -7.96 -0.78 -7.37
CA ALA A 131 -8.44 0.59 -7.40
C ALA A 131 -7.58 1.51 -6.51
N VAL A 132 -7.18 1.05 -5.32
CA VAL A 132 -6.26 1.78 -4.42
C VAL A 132 -4.91 2.01 -5.10
N PHE A 133 -4.33 1.00 -5.76
CA PHE A 133 -3.07 1.15 -6.50
C PHE A 133 -3.17 2.22 -7.57
N ARG A 134 -4.23 2.21 -8.39
CA ARG A 134 -4.45 3.15 -9.49
C ARG A 134 -4.78 4.57 -9.03
N LYS A 135 -5.35 4.74 -7.84
CA LYS A 135 -5.63 6.07 -7.33
C LYS A 135 -4.37 6.92 -7.13
N GLY A 136 -3.22 6.28 -6.98
CA GLY A 136 -1.95 6.97 -6.75
C GLY A 136 -1.74 7.35 -5.28
N GLY A 137 -0.70 8.15 -5.02
CA GLY A 137 -0.28 8.49 -3.67
C GLY A 137 0.41 7.32 -2.96
N ASP A 138 0.43 7.37 -1.63
CA ASP A 138 1.00 6.29 -0.82
C ASP A 138 -0.02 5.16 -0.66
N ALA A 139 0.31 3.99 -1.20
CA ALA A 139 -0.48 2.77 -1.05
C ALA A 139 0.05 1.84 0.05
N CYS A 140 1.09 2.25 0.79
CA CYS A 140 1.73 1.39 1.80
C CYS A 140 0.81 1.14 3.00
N PHE A 141 -0.09 2.08 3.32
CA PHE A 141 -1.08 1.91 4.39
C PHE A 141 -1.95 0.66 4.20
N LEU A 142 -2.21 0.27 2.94
CA LEU A 142 -3.00 -0.92 2.63
C LEU A 142 -2.40 -2.20 3.22
N VAL A 143 -1.07 -2.26 3.27
CA VAL A 143 -0.36 -3.41 3.86
C VAL A 143 -0.66 -3.52 5.35
N GLU A 144 -0.64 -2.39 6.07
CA GLU A 144 -0.90 -2.35 7.52
C GLU A 144 -2.33 -2.77 7.82
N GLU A 145 -3.30 -2.22 7.07
CA GLU A 145 -4.72 -2.56 7.21
C GLU A 145 -4.99 -4.05 6.95
N MET A 146 -4.39 -4.60 5.89
CA MET A 146 -4.57 -6.02 5.59
C MET A 146 -3.92 -6.93 6.63
N LYS A 147 -2.74 -6.56 7.13
CA LYS A 147 -2.02 -7.34 8.16
C LYS A 147 -2.72 -7.31 9.52
N ALA A 148 -3.54 -6.30 9.78
CA ALA A 148 -4.33 -6.18 10.99
C ALA A 148 -5.59 -7.08 11.01
N VAL A 149 -5.98 -7.66 9.87
CA VAL A 149 -7.14 -8.54 9.79
C VAL A 149 -6.84 -9.88 10.45
N PHE A 150 -7.64 -10.28 11.42
CA PHE A 150 -7.57 -11.59 12.08
C PHE A 150 -8.72 -12.50 11.65
N ASP A 151 -8.49 -13.81 11.72
CA ASP A 151 -9.51 -14.82 11.51
C ASP A 151 -10.11 -15.23 12.87
N PRO A 152 -11.45 -15.16 13.08
CA PRO A 152 -12.09 -15.60 14.31
C PRO A 152 -11.84 -17.08 14.66
N HIS A 153 -11.55 -17.91 13.66
CA HIS A 153 -11.21 -19.33 13.86
C HIS A 153 -9.73 -19.56 14.26
N GLY A 154 -8.95 -18.48 14.33
CA GLY A 154 -7.53 -18.49 14.68
C GLY A 154 -6.63 -18.38 13.46
N GLY A 155 -5.42 -17.86 13.70
CA GLY A 155 -4.36 -17.77 12.70
C GLY A 155 -3.56 -19.09 12.59
N TYR A 156 -2.48 -19.04 11.82
CA TYR A 156 -1.58 -20.18 11.61
C TYR A 156 -0.12 -19.74 11.52
N PHE A 157 0.79 -20.70 11.68
CA PHE A 157 2.22 -20.48 11.49
C PHE A 157 2.66 -20.92 10.11
N LYS A 158 3.43 -20.07 9.44
CA LYS A 158 4.14 -20.41 8.20
C LYS A 158 5.42 -21.16 8.51
N LYS A 159 6.00 -21.79 7.47
CA LYS A 159 7.38 -22.30 7.55
C LYS A 159 8.32 -21.17 7.94
N GLY A 160 9.17 -21.40 8.95
CA GLY A 160 10.02 -20.38 9.54
C GLY A 160 9.42 -19.66 10.75
N GLY A 161 8.27 -20.15 11.28
CA GLY A 161 7.70 -19.70 12.56
C GLY A 161 7.00 -18.33 12.54
N VAL A 162 6.74 -17.76 11.36
CA VAL A 162 6.01 -16.49 11.23
C VAL A 162 4.52 -16.75 11.41
N PHE A 163 3.93 -16.07 12.38
CA PHE A 163 2.50 -16.16 12.64
C PHE A 163 1.70 -15.29 11.64
N MET A 164 0.66 -15.89 11.06
CA MET A 164 -0.31 -15.23 10.20
C MET A 164 -1.66 -15.16 10.90
N PRO A 165 -2.17 -13.97 11.23
CA PRO A 165 -3.48 -13.82 11.89
C PRO A 165 -4.63 -14.30 11.02
N SER A 166 -4.50 -14.20 9.69
CA SER A 166 -5.51 -14.64 8.71
C SER A 166 -4.91 -14.82 7.32
N LEU A 167 -5.69 -15.39 6.40
CA LEU A 167 -5.34 -15.43 4.98
C LEU A 167 -5.22 -14.02 4.39
N VAL A 168 -6.08 -13.09 4.80
CA VAL A 168 -6.02 -11.68 4.34
C VAL A 168 -4.72 -11.03 4.79
N ALA A 169 -4.29 -11.29 6.02
CA ALA A 169 -2.99 -10.82 6.50
C ALA A 169 -1.83 -11.40 5.68
N GLU A 170 -1.89 -12.68 5.28
CA GLU A 170 -0.86 -13.29 4.44
C GLU A 170 -0.81 -12.67 3.04
N ILE A 171 -1.97 -12.29 2.46
CA ILE A 171 -2.04 -11.51 1.22
C ILE A 171 -1.36 -10.15 1.43
N GLY A 172 -1.62 -9.47 2.56
CA GLY A 172 -0.94 -8.23 2.94
C GLY A 172 0.59 -8.37 3.00
N TYR A 173 1.09 -9.47 3.57
CA TYR A 173 2.53 -9.77 3.58
C TYR A 173 3.10 -10.00 2.17
N ALA A 174 2.34 -10.62 1.27
CA ALA A 174 2.76 -10.79 -0.12
C ALA A 174 2.87 -9.44 -0.85
N ILE A 175 1.90 -8.54 -0.63
CA ILE A 175 1.92 -7.17 -1.17
C ILE A 175 3.10 -6.40 -0.60
N GLU A 176 3.36 -6.47 0.71
CA GLU A 176 4.51 -5.83 1.36
C GLU A 176 5.83 -6.30 0.74
N SER A 177 5.97 -7.62 0.59
CA SER A 177 7.16 -8.22 -0.03
C SER A 177 7.36 -7.70 -1.46
N HIS A 178 6.28 -7.57 -2.22
CA HIS A 178 6.30 -7.01 -3.56
C HIS A 178 6.71 -5.53 -3.56
N MET A 179 6.09 -4.71 -2.70
CA MET A 179 6.43 -3.29 -2.57
C MET A 179 7.88 -3.05 -2.12
N LYS A 180 8.43 -3.94 -1.28
CA LYS A 180 9.86 -3.95 -0.93
C LYS A 180 10.73 -4.31 -2.14
N HIS A 181 10.30 -5.29 -2.95
CA HIS A 181 11.02 -5.72 -4.13
C HIS A 181 11.12 -4.63 -5.20
N ILE A 182 10.05 -3.87 -5.42
CA ILE A 182 10.04 -2.75 -6.38
C ILE A 182 10.60 -1.43 -5.80
N GLY A 183 10.96 -1.42 -4.50
CA GLY A 183 11.61 -0.28 -3.85
C GLY A 183 10.67 0.80 -3.29
N MET A 184 9.35 0.58 -3.32
CA MET A 184 8.37 1.49 -2.71
C MET A 184 8.49 1.53 -1.18
N ILE A 185 8.63 0.36 -0.57
CA ILE A 185 8.90 0.24 0.86
C ILE A 185 10.39 -0.02 1.03
N LYS A 186 11.07 0.91 1.72
CA LYS A 186 12.47 0.69 2.07
C LYS A 186 12.53 -0.35 3.20
N PRO A 187 13.21 -1.49 3.01
CA PRO A 187 13.39 -2.44 4.09
C PRO A 187 14.16 -1.76 5.23
N GLU A 188 13.68 -1.92 6.46
CA GLU A 188 14.47 -1.54 7.62
C GLU A 188 15.78 -2.32 7.60
N LYS A 189 16.86 -1.65 7.23
CA LYS A 189 18.18 -2.25 7.24
C LYS A 189 18.64 -2.36 8.69
N MET A 190 18.74 -3.57 9.18
CA MET A 190 19.48 -3.80 10.42
C MET A 190 20.87 -3.19 10.28
N THR A 191 21.31 -2.44 11.27
CA THR A 191 22.68 -1.94 11.31
C THR A 191 23.64 -3.13 11.39
N ASP A 192 24.86 -2.96 10.93
CA ASP A 192 25.85 -4.05 10.99
C ASP A 192 26.15 -4.48 12.42
N HIS A 193 26.02 -3.55 13.37
CA HIS A 193 26.09 -3.86 14.80
C HIS A 193 24.95 -4.77 15.25
N GLN A 194 23.71 -4.48 14.83
CA GLN A 194 22.55 -5.32 15.16
C GLN A 194 22.65 -6.73 14.56
N LYS A 195 23.17 -6.84 13.34
CA LYS A 195 23.41 -8.15 12.71
C LYS A 195 24.43 -8.97 13.48
N LYS A 196 25.58 -8.37 13.81
CA LYS A 196 26.62 -9.03 14.61
C LYS A 196 26.09 -9.48 15.98
N PHE A 197 25.39 -8.59 16.67
CA PHE A 197 24.75 -8.90 17.94
C PHE A 197 23.78 -10.09 17.83
N LEU A 198 22.97 -10.10 16.78
CA LEU A 198 22.02 -11.18 16.54
C LEU A 198 22.72 -12.53 16.25
N GLU A 199 23.79 -12.50 15.46
CA GLU A 199 24.62 -13.69 15.17
C GLU A 199 25.32 -14.21 16.44
N GLU A 200 25.85 -13.33 17.29
CA GLU A 200 26.44 -13.71 18.56
C GLU A 200 25.41 -14.38 19.48
N LYS A 201 24.22 -13.78 19.62
CA LYS A 201 23.14 -14.35 20.43
C LYS A 201 22.61 -15.69 19.91
N ARG A 202 22.57 -15.88 18.59
CA ARG A 202 22.25 -17.19 18.00
C ARG A 202 23.29 -18.24 18.35
N LYS A 203 24.56 -17.93 18.19
CA LYS A 203 25.66 -18.82 18.53
C LYS A 203 25.70 -19.17 20.02
N GLU A 204 25.47 -18.19 20.90
CA GLU A 204 25.37 -18.42 22.35
C GLU A 204 24.22 -19.39 22.67
N PHE A 205 23.06 -19.19 22.05
CA PHE A 205 21.91 -20.06 22.25
C PHE A 205 22.17 -21.50 21.75
N GLU A 206 22.72 -21.65 20.53
CA GLU A 206 23.09 -22.94 19.93
C GLU A 206 24.13 -23.68 20.77
N ALA A 207 25.11 -22.97 21.30
CA ALA A 207 26.14 -23.54 22.18
C ALA A 207 25.58 -24.09 23.51
N GLN A 208 24.51 -23.47 24.03
CA GLN A 208 23.87 -23.89 25.30
C GLN A 208 22.81 -24.98 25.10
N HIS A 209 22.16 -25.05 23.95
CA HIS A 209 20.96 -25.90 23.76
C HIS A 209 21.11 -26.92 22.63
N GLY A 210 22.23 -26.92 21.89
CA GLY A 210 22.44 -27.75 20.70
C GLY A 210 21.74 -27.21 19.46
N GLU A 211 22.15 -27.72 18.30
CA GLU A 211 21.52 -27.36 17.01
C GLU A 211 20.09 -27.92 16.93
N SER A 212 19.14 -27.08 16.58
CA SER A 212 17.77 -27.51 16.29
C SER A 212 17.71 -28.16 14.93
N GLU A 213 17.63 -29.48 14.87
CA GLU A 213 17.51 -30.21 13.62
C GLU A 213 16.32 -29.74 12.78
N GLY A 214 16.58 -29.03 11.67
CA GLY A 214 15.59 -28.72 10.63
C GLY A 214 14.60 -27.60 10.90
N GLN A 215 14.63 -26.94 12.06
CA GLN A 215 13.79 -25.80 12.38
C GLN A 215 14.61 -24.51 12.43
N ALA A 216 14.05 -23.40 11.89
CA ALA A 216 14.72 -22.11 11.88
C ALA A 216 14.91 -21.52 13.29
N PHE A 217 14.10 -21.94 14.26
CA PHE A 217 14.13 -21.47 15.65
C PHE A 217 13.72 -22.61 16.60
N PRO A 218 14.08 -22.52 17.91
CA PRO A 218 13.76 -23.53 18.91
C PRO A 218 12.27 -23.79 19.05
N GLU A 219 11.89 -25.04 19.26
CA GLU A 219 10.48 -25.44 19.39
C GLU A 219 9.76 -24.73 20.55
N LYS A 220 10.49 -24.46 21.66
CA LYS A 220 10.00 -23.77 22.85
C LYS A 220 9.99 -22.23 22.72
N ALA A 221 10.44 -21.68 21.60
CA ALA A 221 10.44 -20.23 21.40
C ALA A 221 9.00 -19.67 21.44
N VAL A 222 8.86 -18.47 21.99
CA VAL A 222 7.60 -17.73 22.08
C VAL A 222 7.47 -16.77 20.91
N LEU A 223 6.25 -16.37 20.59
CA LEU A 223 5.97 -15.42 19.52
C LEU A 223 6.52 -14.02 19.86
N CYS A 224 7.27 -13.43 18.94
CA CYS A 224 7.72 -12.05 19.03
C CYS A 224 6.63 -11.10 18.52
N ASN A 225 6.22 -10.13 19.35
CA ASN A 225 5.19 -9.16 18.98
C ASN A 225 5.66 -8.17 17.89
N LYS A 226 6.98 -7.95 17.75
CA LYS A 226 7.52 -7.02 16.75
C LYS A 226 7.59 -7.61 15.36
N CYS A 227 8.12 -8.81 15.21
CA CYS A 227 8.31 -9.43 13.89
C CYS A 227 7.35 -10.60 13.61
N SER A 228 6.41 -10.87 14.53
CA SER A 228 5.42 -11.95 14.43
C SER A 228 6.04 -13.34 14.15
N THR A 229 7.29 -13.55 14.57
CA THR A 229 8.00 -14.82 14.42
C THR A 229 8.13 -15.52 15.77
N LYS A 230 7.91 -16.83 15.80
CA LYS A 230 8.11 -17.69 16.97
C LYS A 230 9.62 -17.89 17.18
N ALA A 231 10.30 -16.86 17.72
CA ALA A 231 11.74 -16.81 17.84
C ALA A 231 12.22 -16.15 19.14
N MET A 232 11.34 -15.86 20.10
CA MET A 232 11.71 -15.31 21.39
C MET A 232 12.12 -16.43 22.36
N VAL A 233 13.31 -16.30 22.91
CA VAL A 233 13.89 -17.23 23.89
C VAL A 233 14.37 -16.46 25.12
N LEU A 234 14.39 -17.12 26.27
CA LEU A 234 14.95 -16.54 27.50
C LEU A 234 16.48 -16.69 27.47
N MET A 235 17.20 -15.57 27.48
CA MET A 235 18.65 -15.50 27.53
C MET A 235 19.06 -14.42 28.54
N ASP A 236 19.95 -14.73 29.42
CA ASP A 236 20.51 -13.79 30.44
C ASP A 236 19.42 -13.04 31.23
N GLY A 237 18.28 -13.70 31.50
CA GLY A 237 17.14 -13.10 32.21
C GLY A 237 16.23 -12.22 31.35
N CYS A 238 16.51 -12.06 30.05
CA CYS A 238 15.71 -11.27 29.11
C CYS A 238 15.12 -12.15 28.03
N MET A 239 13.87 -11.83 27.62
CA MET A 239 13.24 -12.47 26.44
C MET A 239 13.79 -11.82 25.17
N THR A 240 14.68 -12.53 24.46
CA THR A 240 15.37 -12.02 23.27
C THR A 240 14.89 -12.74 22.02
N CYS A 241 14.55 -11.98 20.98
CA CYS A 241 14.12 -12.53 19.69
C CYS A 241 15.32 -12.83 18.80
N LEU A 242 15.53 -14.11 18.47
CA LEU A 242 16.60 -14.56 17.57
C LEU A 242 16.38 -14.17 16.09
N ASN A 243 15.23 -13.61 15.74
CA ASN A 243 14.93 -13.16 14.37
C ASN A 243 15.18 -11.67 14.16
N CYS A 244 14.68 -10.79 15.03
CA CYS A 244 14.78 -9.34 14.86
C CYS A 244 15.62 -8.62 15.93
N GLY A 245 16.13 -9.35 16.93
CA GLY A 245 16.95 -8.79 18.00
C GLY A 245 16.16 -8.00 19.06
N GLU A 246 14.82 -8.00 19.01
CA GLU A 246 14.00 -7.38 20.06
C GLU A 246 14.25 -8.07 21.38
N SER A 247 14.50 -7.30 22.43
CA SER A 247 14.75 -7.83 23.77
C SER A 247 13.84 -7.13 24.78
N LYS A 248 13.21 -7.95 25.66
CA LYS A 248 12.40 -7.49 26.78
C LYS A 248 12.96 -8.08 28.05
N CYS A 249 13.57 -7.23 28.86
CA CYS A 249 13.97 -7.57 30.22
C CYS A 249 12.82 -7.19 31.14
N GLY A 250 12.42 -8.12 32.01
CA GLY A 250 11.35 -7.94 32.98
C GLY A 250 11.73 -7.01 34.11
#